data_dd32653a0744a0b28ef2e7055eaf2f62
#
_entry.id   dd32653a0744a0b28ef2e7055eaf2f62
#
_cell.length_a   1.000
_cell.length_b   1.000
_cell.length_c   1.000
_cell.angle_alpha   90.00
_cell.angle_beta   90.00
_cell.angle_gamma   90.00
#
_symmetry.space_group_name_H-M   'P 1'
#
loop_
_entity.id
_entity.type
_entity.pdbx_description
1 polymer ?
#
loop_
_entity_poly.entity_id
_entity_poly.type
_entity_poly.pdbx_seq_one_letter_code
_entity_poly.pdbx_strand_id
1 'polypeptide(L)'
;MELVVQKFGGSSVGTPEKIIHVAERVARRAKTGVKVVVVVSAMQGETDRLLGLAHAVSKRPDAREADQLLATGEQASAALLAMALRERGTPARSMTGTQMRLRTDGAFSRARILTLDSDAVHGPLNNGEVVVATGFQGIDAEGNLTTLGRGGSDTSAVALAAGLGAD
;
A
#
# COMPACT_ATOMS: atom_id res chain seq x y z
N MET A 1 -13.96 6.87 -17.75
CA MET A 1 -14.16 7.32 -16.34
C MET A 1 -12.77 7.53 -15.77
N GLU A 2 -12.50 8.73 -15.31
CA GLU A 2 -11.18 9.13 -14.77
C GLU A 2 -10.74 8.20 -13.63
N LEU A 3 -9.47 7.81 -13.64
CA LEU A 3 -8.84 7.01 -12.58
C LEU A 3 -7.61 7.76 -12.09
N VAL A 4 -7.52 7.97 -10.79
CA VAL A 4 -6.37 8.65 -10.18
C VAL A 4 -5.71 7.76 -9.14
N VAL A 5 -4.39 7.84 -9.07
CA VAL A 5 -3.58 7.24 -8.01
C VAL A 5 -3.03 8.35 -7.13
N GLN A 6 -3.32 8.27 -5.83
CA GLN A 6 -2.85 9.22 -4.83
C GLN A 6 -1.93 8.51 -3.85
N LYS A 7 -0.78 9.09 -3.55
CA LYS A 7 0.17 8.52 -2.59
C LYS A 7 0.24 9.39 -1.33
N PHE A 8 0.19 8.75 -0.16
CA PHE A 8 0.37 9.40 1.13
C PHE A 8 1.53 8.73 1.89
N GLY A 9 2.53 9.54 2.22
CA GLY A 9 3.71 9.11 2.98
C GLY A 9 3.43 8.92 4.46
N GLY A 10 4.39 8.38 5.18
CA GLY A 10 4.27 8.06 6.60
C GLY A 10 3.90 9.24 7.50
N SER A 11 4.39 10.44 7.20
CA SER A 11 4.03 11.66 7.93
C SER A 11 2.57 12.06 7.74
N SER A 12 1.98 11.76 6.60
CA SER A 12 0.56 12.05 6.29
C SER A 12 -0.40 11.07 6.95
N VAL A 13 0.05 9.89 7.31
CA VAL A 13 -0.72 8.82 7.97
C VAL A 13 -0.16 8.44 9.33
N GLY A 14 0.62 9.34 9.94
CA GLY A 14 1.39 9.06 11.16
C GLY A 14 0.57 8.96 12.45
N THR A 15 -0.67 9.44 12.45
CA THR A 15 -1.59 9.38 13.60
C THR A 15 -3.02 9.06 13.13
N PRO A 16 -3.90 8.57 14.01
CA PRO A 16 -5.31 8.37 13.66
C PRO A 16 -5.98 9.64 13.11
N GLU A 17 -5.70 10.80 13.67
CA GLU A 17 -6.26 12.09 13.23
C GLU A 17 -5.82 12.42 11.80
N LYS A 18 -4.56 12.15 11.46
CA LYS A 18 -4.03 12.35 10.11
C LYS A 18 -4.65 11.38 9.10
N ILE A 19 -4.84 10.12 9.49
CA ILE A 19 -5.54 9.12 8.67
C ILE A 19 -6.98 9.58 8.40
N ILE A 20 -7.67 10.08 9.40
CA ILE A 20 -9.01 10.66 9.27
C ILE A 20 -9.02 11.82 8.27
N HIS A 21 -8.06 12.72 8.36
CA HIS A 21 -7.92 13.84 7.43
C HIS A 21 -7.66 13.38 5.99
N VAL A 22 -6.81 12.37 5.79
CA VAL A 22 -6.59 11.74 4.47
C VAL A 22 -7.89 11.13 3.96
N ALA A 23 -8.63 10.41 4.80
CA ALA A 23 -9.92 9.82 4.42
C ALA A 23 -10.93 10.88 3.94
N GLU A 24 -10.99 12.04 4.58
CA GLU A 24 -11.84 13.16 4.15
C GLU A 24 -11.47 13.67 2.76
N ARG A 25 -10.19 13.82 2.48
CA ARG A 25 -9.69 14.27 1.17
C ARG A 25 -10.03 13.25 0.08
N VAL A 26 -9.77 11.98 0.35
CA VAL A 26 -10.04 10.88 -0.60
C VAL A 26 -11.54 10.74 -0.85
N ALA A 27 -12.36 10.78 0.21
CA ALA A 27 -13.81 10.70 0.09
C ALA A 27 -14.39 11.83 -0.78
N ARG A 28 -13.90 13.07 -0.61
CA ARG A 28 -14.29 14.20 -1.48
C ARG A 28 -13.96 13.92 -2.95
N ARG A 29 -12.78 13.37 -3.24
CA ARG A 29 -12.39 13.05 -4.62
C ARG A 29 -13.25 11.93 -5.19
N ALA A 30 -13.50 10.87 -4.44
CA ALA A 30 -14.33 9.76 -4.89
C ALA A 30 -15.78 10.19 -5.21
N LYS A 31 -16.34 11.13 -4.43
CA LYS A 31 -17.69 11.69 -4.67
C LYS A 31 -17.84 12.43 -6.00
N THR A 32 -16.76 12.82 -6.65
CA THR A 32 -16.82 13.43 -8.00
C THR A 32 -17.00 12.40 -9.12
N GLY A 33 -17.15 11.11 -8.81
CA GLY A 33 -17.29 10.04 -9.78
C GLY A 33 -15.98 9.49 -10.33
N VAL A 34 -14.85 9.94 -9.77
CA VAL A 34 -13.51 9.48 -10.15
C VAL A 34 -13.20 8.17 -9.41
N LYS A 35 -12.61 7.19 -10.11
CA LYS A 35 -12.03 6.00 -9.48
C LYS A 35 -10.74 6.40 -8.77
N VAL A 36 -10.60 5.99 -7.51
CA VAL A 36 -9.45 6.38 -6.69
C VAL A 36 -8.72 5.16 -6.18
N VAL A 37 -7.43 5.11 -6.44
CA VAL A 37 -6.47 4.22 -5.79
C VAL A 37 -5.61 5.07 -4.87
N VAL A 38 -5.51 4.67 -3.60
CA VAL A 38 -4.67 5.35 -2.61
C VAL A 38 -3.53 4.42 -2.24
N VAL A 39 -2.30 4.87 -2.38
CA VAL A 39 -1.11 4.13 -1.92
C VAL A 39 -0.62 4.74 -0.62
N VAL A 40 -0.50 3.92 0.41
CA VAL A 40 -0.04 4.38 1.73
C VAL A 40 1.29 3.75 2.13
N SER A 41 2.11 4.54 2.81
CA SER A 41 3.25 4.08 3.56
C SER A 41 2.82 3.59 4.96
N ALA A 42 3.72 2.93 5.68
CA ALA A 42 3.54 2.70 7.12
C ALA A 42 3.39 4.04 7.86
N MET A 43 2.75 4.02 9.01
CA MET A 43 2.69 5.19 9.89
C MET A 43 4.11 5.65 10.23
N GLN A 44 4.28 6.96 10.38
CA GLN A 44 5.60 7.55 10.67
C GLN A 44 6.29 6.87 11.84
N GLY A 45 7.53 6.43 11.62
CA GLY A 45 8.35 5.73 12.62
C GLY A 45 8.06 4.23 12.75
N GLU A 46 7.01 3.71 12.13
CA GLU A 46 6.62 2.30 12.28
C GLU A 46 7.63 1.35 11.63
N THR A 47 8.12 1.66 10.45
CA THR A 47 9.14 0.83 9.77
C THR A 47 10.41 0.75 10.63
N ASP A 48 10.87 1.87 11.20
CA ASP A 48 12.05 1.89 12.08
C ASP A 48 11.79 1.10 13.38
N ARG A 49 10.59 1.19 13.93
CA ARG A 49 10.20 0.44 15.12
C ARG A 49 10.24 -1.07 14.86
N LEU A 50 9.68 -1.52 13.74
CA LEU A 50 9.66 -2.93 13.36
C LEU A 50 11.08 -3.44 13.09
N LEU A 51 11.90 -2.66 12.39
CA LEU A 51 13.30 -3.00 12.13
C LEU A 51 14.10 -3.10 13.43
N GLY A 52 13.85 -2.19 14.38
CA GLY A 52 14.45 -2.23 15.72
C GLY A 52 14.08 -3.52 16.48
N LEU A 53 12.84 -3.99 16.39
CA LEU A 53 12.42 -5.27 16.97
C LEU A 53 13.14 -6.45 16.31
N ALA A 54 13.30 -6.45 14.99
CA ALA A 54 14.05 -7.49 14.28
C ALA A 54 15.49 -7.60 14.80
N HIS A 55 16.17 -6.46 14.95
CA HIS A 55 17.54 -6.43 15.46
C HIS A 55 17.65 -6.74 16.97
N ALA A 56 16.58 -6.51 17.74
CA ALA A 56 16.55 -6.89 19.14
C ALA A 56 16.51 -8.40 19.35
N VAL A 57 15.89 -9.13 18.43
CA VAL A 57 15.77 -10.62 18.51
C VAL A 57 16.83 -11.34 17.68
N SER A 58 17.47 -10.68 16.72
CA SER A 58 18.49 -11.27 15.86
C SER A 58 19.59 -10.27 15.51
N LYS A 59 20.84 -10.67 15.68
CA LYS A 59 21.98 -9.86 15.24
C LYS A 59 22.04 -9.69 13.71
N ARG A 60 21.51 -10.66 12.99
CA ARG A 60 21.44 -10.69 11.53
C ARG A 60 20.07 -11.20 11.13
N PRO A 61 19.04 -10.35 11.14
CA PRO A 61 17.71 -10.77 10.72
C PRO A 61 17.74 -11.36 9.32
N ASP A 62 17.09 -12.50 9.15
CA ASP A 62 16.88 -13.09 7.83
C ASP A 62 16.10 -12.12 6.95
N ALA A 63 16.56 -11.94 5.71
CA ALA A 63 15.99 -10.91 4.83
C ALA A 63 14.52 -11.21 4.46
N ARG A 64 14.16 -12.48 4.24
CA ARG A 64 12.78 -12.87 3.98
C ARG A 64 11.88 -12.58 5.18
N GLU A 65 12.32 -12.94 6.39
CA GLU A 65 11.53 -12.70 7.61
C GLU A 65 11.45 -11.20 7.94
N ALA A 66 12.50 -10.44 7.66
CA ALA A 66 12.47 -8.98 7.79
C ALA A 66 11.44 -8.34 6.84
N ASP A 67 11.37 -8.77 5.58
CA ASP A 67 10.36 -8.30 4.62
C ASP A 67 8.94 -8.64 5.09
N GLN A 68 8.74 -9.86 5.59
CA GLN A 68 7.47 -10.30 6.16
C GLN A 68 7.04 -9.39 7.32
N LEU A 69 7.96 -9.05 8.20
CA LEU A 69 7.71 -8.17 9.35
C LEU A 69 7.43 -6.73 8.91
N LEU A 70 8.30 -6.17 8.08
CA LEU A 70 8.17 -4.77 7.65
C LEU A 70 6.90 -4.50 6.85
N ALA A 71 6.44 -5.46 6.04
CA ALA A 71 5.21 -5.34 5.27
C ALA A 71 3.96 -5.11 6.15
N THR A 72 3.98 -5.50 7.41
CA THR A 72 2.85 -5.30 8.34
C THR A 72 2.56 -3.83 8.60
N GLY A 73 3.55 -2.96 8.48
CA GLY A 73 3.39 -1.53 8.70
C GLY A 73 2.41 -0.88 7.70
N GLU A 74 2.58 -1.15 6.43
CA GLU A 74 1.68 -0.66 5.38
C GLU A 74 0.32 -1.32 5.45
N GLN A 75 0.26 -2.59 5.84
CA GLN A 75 -1.01 -3.31 6.02
C GLN A 75 -1.86 -2.65 7.10
N ALA A 76 -1.25 -2.24 8.22
CA ALA A 76 -1.94 -1.50 9.27
C ALA A 76 -2.49 -0.16 8.75
N SER A 77 -1.66 0.64 8.08
CA SER A 77 -2.08 1.94 7.52
C SER A 77 -3.22 1.79 6.52
N ALA A 78 -3.13 0.83 5.62
CA ALA A 78 -4.13 0.61 4.58
C ALA A 78 -5.48 0.19 5.18
N ALA A 79 -5.48 -0.71 6.16
CA ALA A 79 -6.69 -1.14 6.84
C ALA A 79 -7.34 0.01 7.62
N LEU A 80 -6.57 0.80 8.35
CA LEU A 80 -7.05 1.94 9.11
C LEU A 80 -7.69 3.01 8.19
N LEU A 81 -7.03 3.31 7.07
CA LEU A 81 -7.58 4.27 6.10
C LEU A 81 -8.87 3.76 5.45
N ALA A 82 -8.94 2.48 5.11
CA ALA A 82 -10.15 1.88 4.58
C ALA A 82 -11.31 1.93 5.60
N MET A 83 -11.04 1.68 6.87
CA MET A 83 -12.03 1.85 7.95
C MET A 83 -12.52 3.29 8.04
N ALA A 84 -11.61 4.27 8.02
CA ALA A 84 -11.94 5.68 8.09
C ALA A 84 -12.77 6.17 6.89
N LEU A 85 -12.55 5.62 5.70
CA LEU A 85 -13.35 5.89 4.50
C LEU A 85 -14.76 5.31 4.64
N ARG A 86 -14.87 4.06 5.09
CA ARG A 86 -16.16 3.38 5.30
C ARG A 86 -17.02 4.10 6.34
N GLU A 87 -16.42 4.56 7.43
CA GLU A 87 -17.10 5.35 8.46
C GLU A 87 -17.72 6.64 7.89
N ARG A 88 -17.16 7.16 6.80
CA ARG A 88 -17.67 8.33 6.05
C ARG A 88 -18.62 8.01 4.92
N GLY A 89 -19.10 6.77 4.86
CA GLY A 89 -20.01 6.31 3.82
C GLY A 89 -19.35 6.17 2.43
N THR A 90 -18.02 6.12 2.38
CA THR A 90 -17.27 5.88 1.15
C THR A 90 -16.82 4.42 1.11
N PRO A 91 -17.39 3.57 0.21
CA PRO A 91 -16.96 2.20 0.07
C PRO A 91 -15.45 2.15 -0.21
N ALA A 92 -14.74 1.32 0.53
CA ALA A 92 -13.30 1.21 0.40
C ALA A 92 -12.82 -0.20 0.73
N ARG A 93 -11.73 -0.61 0.12
CA ARG A 93 -11.08 -1.89 0.35
C ARG A 93 -9.58 -1.71 0.44
N SER A 94 -8.97 -2.19 1.53
CA SER A 94 -7.51 -2.31 1.60
C SER A 94 -7.05 -3.53 0.81
N MET A 95 -5.94 -3.39 0.11
CA MET A 95 -5.32 -4.48 -0.65
C MET A 95 -3.81 -4.51 -0.41
N THR A 96 -3.30 -5.68 -0.04
CA THR A 96 -1.87 -5.93 0.08
C THR A 96 -1.23 -6.16 -1.29
N GLY A 97 0.10 -6.12 -1.35
CA GLY A 97 0.83 -6.47 -2.58
C GLY A 97 0.46 -7.87 -3.10
N THR A 98 0.22 -8.82 -2.19
CA THR A 98 -0.25 -10.17 -2.54
C THR A 98 -1.64 -10.14 -3.17
N GLN A 99 -2.57 -9.43 -2.59
CA GLN A 99 -3.96 -9.34 -3.08
C GLN A 99 -4.05 -8.61 -4.42
N MET A 100 -3.20 -7.61 -4.64
CA MET A 100 -3.07 -6.92 -5.92
C MET A 100 -2.26 -7.73 -6.96
N ARG A 101 -1.65 -8.83 -6.53
CA ARG A 101 -0.71 -9.63 -7.35
C ARG A 101 0.38 -8.76 -7.97
N LEU A 102 0.93 -7.85 -7.17
CA LEU A 102 2.07 -7.05 -7.55
C LEU A 102 3.33 -7.92 -7.51
N ARG A 103 3.72 -8.41 -8.66
CA ARG A 103 4.83 -9.36 -8.81
C ARG A 103 6.16 -8.65 -8.77
N THR A 104 7.08 -9.23 -8.02
CA THR A 104 8.47 -8.74 -7.89
C THR A 104 9.47 -9.85 -8.17
N ASP A 105 10.73 -9.50 -8.32
CA ASP A 105 11.82 -10.46 -8.19
C ASP A 105 11.99 -10.89 -6.71
N GLY A 106 12.82 -11.90 -6.46
CA GLY A 106 13.06 -12.42 -5.11
C GLY A 106 14.18 -11.70 -4.34
N ALA A 107 14.55 -10.48 -4.73
CA ALA A 107 15.60 -9.72 -4.05
C ALA A 107 15.03 -9.04 -2.79
N PHE A 108 14.92 -9.78 -1.69
CA PHE A 108 14.40 -9.24 -0.42
C PHE A 108 15.08 -7.93 -0.03
N SER A 109 14.32 -7.03 0.58
CA SER A 109 14.68 -5.66 0.99
C SER A 109 14.96 -4.66 -0.14
N ARG A 110 15.05 -5.11 -1.38
CA ARG A 110 15.32 -4.30 -2.58
C ARG A 110 14.69 -4.88 -3.84
N ALA A 111 13.54 -5.51 -3.69
CA ALA A 111 12.84 -6.15 -4.79
C ALA A 111 12.44 -5.13 -5.88
N ARG A 112 12.38 -5.60 -7.11
CA ARG A 112 11.93 -4.83 -8.27
C ARG A 112 10.57 -5.33 -8.72
N ILE A 113 9.68 -4.41 -9.05
CA ILE A 113 8.38 -4.72 -9.61
C ILE A 113 8.55 -5.26 -11.03
N LEU A 114 7.95 -6.39 -11.31
CA LEU A 114 7.96 -7.04 -12.62
C LEU A 114 6.64 -6.84 -13.35
N THR A 115 5.53 -7.14 -12.69
CA THR A 115 4.17 -7.03 -13.28
C THR A 115 3.14 -6.70 -12.21
N LEU A 116 2.00 -6.19 -12.66
CA LEU A 116 0.80 -5.98 -11.86
C LEU A 116 -0.38 -6.69 -12.55
N ASP A 117 -1.18 -7.40 -11.77
CA ASP A 117 -2.49 -7.86 -12.24
C ASP A 117 -3.52 -6.73 -12.09
N SER A 118 -3.70 -5.97 -13.16
CA SER A 118 -4.62 -4.83 -13.15
C SER A 118 -6.07 -5.24 -12.88
N ASP A 119 -6.48 -6.43 -13.27
CA ASP A 119 -7.86 -6.90 -13.07
C ASP A 119 -8.19 -7.08 -11.59
N ALA A 120 -7.22 -7.52 -10.79
CA ALA A 120 -7.37 -7.63 -9.34
C ALA A 120 -7.73 -6.30 -8.68
N VAL A 121 -7.21 -5.19 -9.22
CA VAL A 121 -7.48 -3.84 -8.72
C VAL A 121 -8.72 -3.21 -9.38
N HIS A 122 -8.91 -3.43 -10.68
CA HIS A 122 -10.08 -2.93 -11.39
C HIS A 122 -11.40 -3.51 -10.88
N GLY A 123 -11.41 -4.75 -10.40
CA GLY A 123 -12.61 -5.38 -9.85
C GLY A 123 -13.29 -4.53 -8.76
N PRO A 124 -12.62 -4.24 -7.64
CA PRO A 124 -13.16 -3.36 -6.60
C PRO A 124 -13.49 -1.95 -7.09
N LEU A 125 -12.64 -1.34 -7.94
CA LEU A 125 -12.89 -0.02 -8.51
C LEU A 125 -14.18 0.02 -9.36
N ASN A 126 -14.46 -1.04 -10.11
CA ASN A 126 -15.68 -1.15 -10.91
C ASN A 126 -16.92 -1.32 -10.03
N ASN A 127 -16.77 -1.86 -8.83
CA ASN A 127 -17.81 -1.95 -7.82
C ASN A 127 -18.01 -0.66 -7.01
N GLY A 128 -17.33 0.43 -7.38
CA GLY A 128 -17.44 1.72 -6.72
C GLY A 128 -16.65 1.83 -5.40
N GLU A 129 -15.72 0.90 -5.15
CA GLU A 129 -14.87 0.96 -3.98
C GLU A 129 -13.60 1.79 -4.26
N VAL A 130 -13.18 2.59 -3.30
CA VAL A 130 -11.81 3.13 -3.25
C VAL A 130 -10.87 1.99 -2.89
N VAL A 131 -9.81 1.79 -3.67
CA VAL A 131 -8.77 0.81 -3.33
C VAL A 131 -7.68 1.51 -2.52
N VAL A 132 -7.43 1.01 -1.31
CA VAL A 132 -6.33 1.46 -0.46
C VAL A 132 -5.22 0.42 -0.53
N ALA A 133 -4.22 0.71 -1.35
CA ALA A 133 -3.11 -0.17 -1.65
C ALA A 133 -1.97 0.00 -0.65
N THR A 134 -1.42 -1.11 -0.17
CA THR A 134 -0.15 -1.07 0.57
C THR A 134 0.99 -0.70 -0.37
N GLY A 135 1.72 0.35 -0.06
CA GLY A 135 2.97 0.66 -0.74
C GLY A 135 4.12 -0.26 -0.30
N PHE A 136 5.26 -0.13 -0.94
CA PHE A 136 6.53 -0.72 -0.50
C PHE A 136 6.65 -2.24 -0.66
N GLN A 137 5.60 -2.97 -0.98
CA GLN A 137 5.58 -4.44 -0.93
C GLN A 137 4.99 -5.08 -2.19
N GLY A 138 5.44 -6.29 -2.46
CA GLY A 138 4.95 -7.17 -3.51
C GLY A 138 5.11 -8.62 -3.13
N ILE A 139 5.03 -9.49 -4.12
CA ILE A 139 5.11 -10.94 -3.97
C ILE A 139 6.03 -11.52 -5.04
N ASP A 140 6.96 -12.38 -4.65
CA ASP A 140 7.82 -13.10 -5.61
C ASP A 140 7.12 -14.31 -6.24
N ALA A 141 7.84 -15.00 -7.13
CA ALA A 141 7.30 -16.16 -7.83
C ALA A 141 6.97 -17.35 -6.89
N GLU A 142 7.57 -17.41 -5.71
CA GLU A 142 7.36 -18.46 -4.71
C GLU A 142 6.26 -18.09 -3.69
N GLY A 143 5.68 -16.92 -3.81
CA GLY A 143 4.64 -16.45 -2.89
C GLY A 143 5.17 -15.75 -1.65
N ASN A 144 6.46 -15.42 -1.58
CA ASN A 144 7.01 -14.69 -0.47
C ASN A 144 6.70 -13.20 -0.59
N LEU A 145 6.37 -12.55 0.53
CA LEU A 145 6.32 -11.09 0.59
C LEU A 145 7.73 -10.53 0.38
N THR A 146 7.81 -9.50 -0.44
CA THR A 146 9.05 -8.77 -0.72
C THR A 146 8.83 -7.30 -0.43
N THR A 147 9.87 -6.61 0.01
CA THR A 147 9.85 -5.15 0.14
C THR A 147 10.75 -4.52 -0.91
N LEU A 148 10.31 -3.36 -1.37
CA LEU A 148 11.04 -2.56 -2.33
C LEU A 148 12.10 -1.72 -1.64
N GLY A 149 13.13 -1.26 -1.98
CA GLY A 149 14.07 -0.41 -1.27
C GLY A 149 13.51 0.99 -0.96
N ARG A 150 14.36 1.94 -0.67
CA ARG A 150 14.00 3.33 -0.40
C ARG A 150 13.12 3.91 -1.51
N GLY A 151 12.12 4.70 -1.12
CA GLY A 151 11.16 5.26 -2.05
C GLY A 151 10.17 4.22 -2.59
N GLY A 152 10.06 3.06 -1.96
CA GLY A 152 9.24 1.94 -2.42
C GLY A 152 7.76 2.27 -2.54
N SER A 153 7.21 3.12 -1.67
CA SER A 153 5.80 3.55 -1.79
C SER A 153 5.59 4.46 -3.00
N ASP A 154 6.55 5.32 -3.34
CA ASP A 154 6.50 6.13 -4.57
C ASP A 154 6.60 5.23 -5.81
N THR A 155 7.51 4.25 -5.79
CA THR A 155 7.65 3.25 -6.84
C THR A 155 6.36 2.44 -7.02
N SER A 156 5.73 2.02 -5.94
CA SER A 156 4.43 1.33 -5.97
C SER A 156 3.34 2.20 -6.61
N ALA A 157 3.28 3.47 -6.24
CA ALA A 157 2.29 4.40 -6.78
C ALA A 157 2.46 4.61 -8.29
N VAL A 158 3.71 4.79 -8.76
CA VAL A 158 4.01 4.93 -10.19
C VAL A 158 3.66 3.65 -10.95
N ALA A 159 4.01 2.47 -10.41
CA ALA A 159 3.70 1.19 -11.04
C ALA A 159 2.18 0.95 -11.13
N LEU A 160 1.43 1.28 -10.08
CA LEU A 160 -0.02 1.19 -10.08
C LEU A 160 -0.65 2.17 -11.08
N ALA A 161 -0.18 3.41 -11.12
CA ALA A 161 -0.68 4.40 -12.08
C ALA A 161 -0.46 3.93 -13.53
N ALA A 162 0.75 3.49 -13.85
CA ALA A 162 1.07 2.98 -15.19
C ALA A 162 0.30 1.69 -15.53
N GLY A 163 0.26 0.73 -14.61
CA GLY A 163 -0.40 -0.56 -14.83
C GLY A 163 -1.91 -0.50 -14.91
N LEU A 164 -2.53 0.50 -14.29
CA LEU A 164 -3.97 0.72 -14.31
C LEU A 164 -4.42 1.70 -15.40
N GLY A 165 -3.49 2.34 -16.10
CA GLY A 165 -3.82 3.37 -17.07
C GLY A 165 -4.46 4.60 -16.41
N ALA A 166 -3.90 5.05 -15.29
CA ALA A 166 -4.38 6.24 -14.59
C ALA A 166 -4.16 7.52 -15.41
N ASP A 167 -5.08 8.48 -15.24
CA ASP A 167 -5.05 9.80 -15.90
C ASP A 167 -4.02 10.74 -15.26
#